data_d3a8f480ceb3b9b784a43d8df57c5967
#
_entry.id   d3a8f480ceb3b9b784a43d8df57c5967
#
_cell.length_a   1.000
_cell.length_b   1.000
_cell.length_c   1.000
_cell.angle_alpha   90.00
_cell.angle_beta   90.00
_cell.angle_gamma   90.00
#
_symmetry.space_group_name_H-M   'P 1'
#
loop_
_entity.id
_entity.type
_entity.pdbx_description
1 polymer ?
#
loop_
_entity_poly.entity_id
_entity_poly.type
_entity_poly.pdbx_seq_one_letter_code
_entity_poly.pdbx_strand_id
1 'polypeptide(L)'
;MILRYELPKEAEQVISLTDNERIYYAVPVDIDDAGNFLEDSYFIVTNHRLFVVEKGSIKQEYDVSKCIDVKAEAKIGGGLLVINFDGVPKHMVHYSARHLSRYAYIARGIHILASGREEEVVSTEYEKICPKCHHAIPGTKYCPHCSKEGGFWKGFLKMAAPYKRKFAGIIVLMILAA
;
A
#
# COMPACT_ATOMS: atom_id res chain seq x y z
N MET A 1 2.58 -16.17 3.19
CA MET A 1 1.16 -15.92 3.50
C MET A 1 0.63 -15.16 2.30
N ILE A 2 -0.07 -15.84 1.44
CA ILE A 2 -0.71 -15.24 0.27
C ILE A 2 -1.70 -14.24 0.82
N LEU A 3 -1.67 -13.00 0.34
CA LEU A 3 -2.72 -12.03 0.59
C LEU A 3 -4.03 -12.53 -0.08
N ARG A 4 -4.60 -13.59 0.45
CA ARG A 4 -5.99 -13.94 0.17
C ARG A 4 -6.82 -12.95 0.96
N TYR A 5 -7.11 -11.83 0.35
CA TYR A 5 -8.22 -11.02 0.81
C TYR A 5 -9.49 -11.83 0.52
N GLU A 6 -10.22 -12.17 1.57
CA GLU A 6 -11.62 -12.52 1.42
C GLU A 6 -12.28 -11.32 0.75
N LEU A 7 -13.02 -11.58 -0.32
CA LEU A 7 -13.81 -10.53 -0.95
C LEU A 7 -14.73 -9.93 0.12
N PRO A 8 -14.80 -8.61 0.22
CA PRO A 8 -15.84 -7.98 1.01
C PRO A 8 -17.19 -8.47 0.49
N LYS A 9 -18.15 -8.73 1.38
CA LYS A 9 -19.48 -9.25 1.03
C LYS A 9 -20.20 -8.39 -0.01
N GLU A 10 -19.93 -7.08 0.02
CA GLU A 10 -20.44 -6.12 -0.94
C GLU A 10 -19.91 -6.33 -2.36
N ALA A 11 -18.67 -6.78 -2.48
CA ALA A 11 -18.04 -7.07 -3.76
C ALA A 11 -18.40 -8.46 -4.29
N GLU A 12 -18.60 -9.45 -3.41
CA GLU A 12 -19.06 -10.80 -3.79
C GLU A 12 -20.41 -10.80 -4.50
N GLN A 13 -21.31 -9.88 -4.12
CA GLN A 13 -22.65 -9.81 -4.70
C GLN A 13 -22.64 -9.21 -6.11
N VAL A 14 -21.59 -8.48 -6.49
CA VAL A 14 -21.55 -7.69 -7.73
C VAL A 14 -20.64 -8.33 -8.76
N ILE A 15 -19.59 -9.05 -8.32
CA ILE A 15 -18.64 -9.70 -9.22
C ILE A 15 -19.03 -11.16 -9.43
N SER A 16 -19.45 -11.48 -10.65
CA SER A 16 -19.61 -12.87 -11.08
C SER A 16 -18.29 -13.37 -11.65
N LEU A 17 -17.61 -14.25 -10.91
CA LEU A 17 -16.40 -14.93 -11.38
C LEU A 17 -16.73 -16.03 -12.37
N THR A 18 -15.91 -16.22 -13.40
CA THR A 18 -15.98 -17.34 -14.32
C THR A 18 -15.31 -18.58 -13.72
N ASP A 19 -15.59 -19.78 -14.25
CA ASP A 19 -15.17 -21.08 -13.67
C ASP A 19 -13.65 -21.20 -13.39
N ASN A 20 -12.81 -20.53 -14.15
CA ASN A 20 -11.35 -20.52 -14.00
C ASN A 20 -10.79 -19.19 -13.44
N GLU A 21 -11.64 -18.28 -12.98
CA GLU A 21 -11.22 -16.99 -12.50
C GLU A 21 -10.91 -17.02 -11.01
N ARG A 22 -9.71 -16.53 -10.65
CA ARG A 22 -9.21 -16.49 -9.27
C ARG A 22 -8.85 -15.08 -8.89
N ILE A 23 -9.19 -14.71 -7.67
CA ILE A 23 -8.83 -13.39 -7.12
C ILE A 23 -7.41 -13.46 -6.57
N TYR A 24 -6.58 -12.54 -7.05
CA TYR A 24 -5.20 -12.35 -6.59
C TYR A 24 -5.09 -11.22 -5.56
N TYR A 25 -5.81 -10.14 -5.79
CA TYR A 25 -5.81 -8.99 -4.89
C TYR A 25 -7.21 -8.43 -4.73
N ALA A 26 -7.55 -8.03 -3.49
CA ALA A 26 -8.72 -7.23 -3.18
C ALA A 26 -8.28 -6.18 -2.15
N VAL A 27 -8.22 -4.91 -2.57
CA VAL A 27 -7.60 -3.84 -1.79
C VAL A 27 -8.56 -2.66 -1.69
N PRO A 28 -8.71 -2.06 -0.50
CA PRO A 28 -9.56 -0.89 -0.37
C PRO A 28 -9.00 0.29 -1.17
N VAL A 29 -9.92 1.01 -1.81
CA VAL A 29 -9.70 2.31 -2.44
C VAL A 29 -10.28 3.34 -1.48
N ASP A 30 -9.45 4.22 -0.98
CA ASP A 30 -9.83 5.12 0.11
C ASP A 30 -9.86 6.60 -0.27
N ILE A 31 -9.58 6.93 -1.55
CA ILE A 31 -9.63 8.30 -2.07
C ILE A 31 -10.29 8.29 -3.45
N ASP A 32 -11.21 9.23 -3.69
CA ASP A 32 -11.83 9.47 -5.00
C ASP A 32 -10.98 10.40 -5.89
N ASP A 33 -11.42 10.61 -7.12
CA ASP A 33 -10.74 11.47 -8.09
C ASP A 33 -10.71 12.96 -7.65
N ALA A 34 -11.60 13.36 -6.73
CA ALA A 34 -11.67 14.71 -6.18
C ALA A 34 -10.83 14.87 -4.90
N GLY A 35 -10.23 13.79 -4.39
CA GLY A 35 -9.41 13.78 -3.17
C GLY A 35 -10.20 13.57 -1.88
N ASN A 36 -11.48 13.21 -1.94
CA ASN A 36 -12.28 12.90 -0.77
C ASN A 36 -12.07 11.45 -0.34
N PHE A 37 -12.28 11.17 0.95
CA PHE A 37 -12.23 9.80 1.44
C PHE A 37 -13.43 8.99 0.95
N LEU A 38 -13.15 7.78 0.49
CA LEU A 38 -14.14 6.78 0.10
C LEU A 38 -14.25 5.70 1.17
N GLU A 39 -15.47 5.23 1.37
CA GLU A 39 -15.81 4.02 2.12
C GLU A 39 -16.38 2.98 1.16
N ASP A 40 -16.26 1.70 1.51
CA ASP A 40 -16.82 0.55 0.76
C ASP A 40 -16.45 0.52 -0.72
N SER A 41 -15.20 0.90 -1.02
CA SER A 41 -14.67 0.89 -2.38
C SER A 41 -13.42 0.03 -2.45
N TYR A 42 -13.32 -0.79 -3.51
CA TYR A 42 -12.29 -1.82 -3.63
C TYR A 42 -11.74 -1.89 -5.04
N PHE A 43 -10.42 -2.12 -5.12
CA PHE A 43 -9.76 -2.50 -6.35
C PHE A 43 -9.47 -4.01 -6.29
N ILE A 44 -10.02 -4.76 -7.23
CA ILE A 44 -9.98 -6.20 -7.27
C ILE A 44 -9.27 -6.65 -8.53
N VAL A 45 -8.33 -7.56 -8.38
CA VAL A 45 -7.52 -8.13 -9.45
C VAL A 45 -7.73 -9.62 -9.48
N THR A 46 -8.17 -10.12 -10.62
CA THR A 46 -8.22 -11.55 -10.93
C THR A 46 -7.14 -11.92 -11.93
N ASN A 47 -7.00 -13.19 -12.28
CA ASN A 47 -6.11 -13.61 -13.37
C ASN A 47 -6.58 -13.13 -14.75
N HIS A 48 -7.84 -12.75 -14.91
CA HIS A 48 -8.41 -12.34 -16.20
C HIS A 48 -8.83 -10.86 -16.24
N ARG A 49 -9.36 -10.33 -15.13
CA ARG A 49 -10.00 -9.02 -15.10
C ARG A 49 -9.55 -8.15 -13.92
N LEU A 50 -9.67 -6.85 -14.12
CA LEU A 50 -9.47 -5.81 -13.10
C LEU A 50 -10.79 -5.11 -12.86
N PHE A 51 -11.18 -4.96 -11.60
CA PHE A 51 -12.42 -4.29 -11.22
C PHE A 51 -12.15 -3.14 -10.27
N VAL A 52 -12.82 -2.03 -10.50
CA VAL A 52 -13.00 -0.98 -9.51
C VAL A 52 -14.45 -1.04 -9.05
N VAL A 53 -14.66 -1.41 -7.80
CA VAL A 53 -15.99 -1.50 -7.17
C VAL A 53 -16.14 -0.33 -6.23
N GLU A 54 -17.22 0.42 -6.37
CA GLU A 54 -17.55 1.57 -5.53
C GLU A 54 -18.99 1.42 -5.04
N LYS A 55 -19.15 1.41 -3.71
CA LYS A 55 -20.46 1.32 -3.05
C LYS A 55 -21.34 0.18 -3.59
N GLY A 56 -20.75 -1.00 -3.76
CA GLY A 56 -21.47 -2.18 -4.24
C GLY A 56 -21.86 -2.16 -5.72
N SER A 57 -21.20 -1.35 -6.55
CA SER A 57 -21.36 -1.36 -8.00
C SER A 57 -20.01 -1.36 -8.72
N ILE A 58 -19.94 -2.02 -9.88
CA ILE A 58 -18.74 -2.02 -10.72
C ILE A 58 -18.66 -0.68 -11.44
N LYS A 59 -17.67 0.14 -11.08
CA LYS A 59 -17.40 1.44 -11.72
C LYS A 59 -16.57 1.25 -12.99
N GLN A 60 -15.61 0.35 -12.96
CA GLN A 60 -14.69 0.07 -14.06
C GLN A 60 -14.37 -1.42 -14.11
N GLU A 61 -14.26 -1.96 -15.31
CA GLU A 61 -13.84 -3.33 -15.58
C GLU A 61 -12.92 -3.34 -16.79
N TYR A 62 -11.77 -4.04 -16.67
CA TYR A 62 -10.79 -4.17 -17.74
C TYR A 62 -10.21 -5.58 -17.77
N ASP A 63 -9.79 -6.00 -18.96
CA ASP A 63 -9.10 -7.25 -19.18
C ASP A 63 -7.61 -7.11 -18.83
N VAL A 64 -7.07 -8.04 -18.01
CA VAL A 64 -5.65 -8.07 -17.64
C VAL A 64 -4.75 -8.27 -18.84
N SER A 65 -5.20 -9.05 -19.84
CA SER A 65 -4.40 -9.34 -21.04
C SER A 65 -4.10 -8.10 -21.91
N LYS A 66 -4.90 -7.03 -21.74
CA LYS A 66 -4.71 -5.75 -22.43
C LYS A 66 -3.78 -4.78 -21.69
N CYS A 67 -3.30 -5.16 -20.52
CA CYS A 67 -2.40 -4.33 -19.72
C CYS A 67 -0.97 -4.42 -20.31
N ILE A 68 -0.45 -3.30 -20.80
CA ILE A 68 0.93 -3.22 -21.32
C ILE A 68 1.90 -2.78 -20.24
N ASP A 69 1.52 -1.79 -19.44
CA ASP A 69 2.36 -1.23 -18.38
C ASP A 69 1.50 -0.82 -17.18
N VAL A 70 2.03 -1.01 -15.98
CA VAL A 70 1.33 -0.72 -14.72
C VAL A 70 2.26 0.02 -13.79
N LYS A 71 1.85 1.21 -13.34
CA LYS A 71 2.62 2.08 -12.47
C LYS A 71 1.83 2.51 -11.25
N ALA A 72 2.43 2.34 -10.09
CA ALA A 72 1.98 2.97 -8.85
C ALA A 72 2.77 4.27 -8.66
N GLU A 73 2.18 5.38 -9.02
CA GLU A 73 2.79 6.71 -8.91
C GLU A 73 2.57 7.28 -7.52
N ALA A 74 3.66 7.64 -6.83
CA ALA A 74 3.56 8.35 -5.57
C ALA A 74 3.19 9.83 -5.82
N LYS A 75 2.20 10.33 -5.09
CA LYS A 75 1.76 11.73 -5.07
C LYS A 75 1.88 12.28 -3.64
N ILE A 76 1.78 13.58 -3.48
CA ILE A 76 1.75 14.22 -2.16
C ILE A 76 0.48 13.75 -1.42
N GLY A 77 0.69 13.10 -0.27
CA GLY A 77 -0.42 12.56 0.55
C GLY A 77 -0.92 11.17 0.16
N GLY A 78 -0.47 10.59 -0.97
CA GLY A 78 -0.95 9.29 -1.41
C GLY A 78 -0.30 8.80 -2.70
N GLY A 79 -1.08 8.21 -3.58
CA GLY A 79 -0.64 7.73 -4.88
C GLY A 79 -1.78 7.50 -5.84
N LEU A 80 -1.40 7.15 -7.06
CA LEU A 80 -2.28 6.87 -8.18
C LEU A 80 -1.82 5.60 -8.88
N LEU A 81 -2.73 4.66 -9.08
CA LEU A 81 -2.48 3.51 -9.94
C LEU A 81 -2.83 3.86 -11.38
N VAL A 82 -1.84 3.84 -12.24
CA VAL A 82 -1.99 4.10 -13.69
C VAL A 82 -1.72 2.80 -14.43
N ILE A 83 -2.65 2.41 -15.29
CA ILE A 83 -2.51 1.23 -16.15
C ILE A 83 -2.62 1.66 -17.60
N ASN A 84 -1.68 1.22 -18.41
CA ASN A 84 -1.70 1.44 -19.85
C ASN A 84 -2.40 0.26 -20.53
N PHE A 85 -3.56 0.53 -21.14
CA PHE A 85 -4.30 -0.43 -21.94
C PHE A 85 -4.16 -0.06 -23.42
N ASP A 86 -3.60 -0.95 -24.22
CA ASP A 86 -3.43 -0.77 -25.68
C ASP A 86 -2.76 0.57 -26.07
N GLY A 87 -1.83 1.06 -25.26
CA GLY A 87 -1.12 2.32 -25.49
C GLY A 87 -1.81 3.57 -24.89
N VAL A 88 -2.98 3.42 -24.23
CA VAL A 88 -3.70 4.51 -23.59
C VAL A 88 -3.57 4.40 -22.07
N PRO A 89 -2.89 5.33 -21.38
CA PRO A 89 -2.81 5.33 -19.93
C PRO A 89 -4.17 5.71 -19.32
N LYS A 90 -4.62 4.91 -18.36
CA LYS A 90 -5.84 5.17 -17.58
C LYS A 90 -5.53 5.27 -16.09
N HIS A 91 -6.12 6.25 -15.44
CA HIS A 91 -6.11 6.39 -14.00
C HIS A 91 -7.14 5.41 -13.42
N MET A 92 -6.66 4.43 -12.68
CA MET A 92 -7.54 3.39 -12.13
C MET A 92 -8.10 3.80 -10.78
N VAL A 93 -7.21 4.06 -9.82
CA VAL A 93 -7.61 4.37 -8.44
C VAL A 93 -6.61 5.32 -7.78
N HIS A 94 -7.14 6.23 -6.98
CA HIS A 94 -6.39 7.03 -6.03
C HIS A 94 -6.34 6.32 -4.66
N TYR A 95 -5.25 6.48 -3.93
CA TYR A 95 -5.10 5.87 -2.62
C TYR A 95 -4.21 6.71 -1.71
N SER A 96 -4.46 6.66 -0.41
CA SER A 96 -3.70 7.39 0.60
C SER A 96 -2.28 6.82 0.80
N ALA A 97 -1.44 7.59 1.46
CA ALA A 97 -0.04 7.23 1.76
C ALA A 97 0.10 5.89 2.50
N ARG A 98 -0.91 5.49 3.29
CA ARG A 98 -0.92 4.21 4.01
C ARG A 98 -0.93 2.99 3.09
N HIS A 99 -1.38 3.15 1.84
CA HIS A 99 -1.49 2.08 0.85
C HIS A 99 -0.38 2.09 -0.21
N LEU A 100 0.57 3.04 -0.17
CA LEU A 100 1.65 3.18 -1.17
C LEU A 100 2.41 1.88 -1.43
N SER A 101 2.90 1.21 -0.38
CA SER A 101 3.64 -0.04 -0.53
C SER A 101 2.79 -1.17 -1.08
N ARG A 102 1.51 -1.19 -0.71
CA ARG A 102 0.54 -2.20 -1.13
C ARG A 102 0.23 -2.07 -2.62
N TYR A 103 -0.04 -0.85 -3.10
CA TYR A 103 -0.30 -0.62 -4.53
C TYR A 103 0.94 -0.77 -5.40
N ALA A 104 2.14 -0.46 -4.91
CA ALA A 104 3.39 -0.76 -5.61
C ALA A 104 3.57 -2.28 -5.82
N TYR A 105 3.22 -3.06 -4.82
CA TYR A 105 3.22 -4.52 -4.90
C TYR A 105 2.19 -5.05 -5.90
N ILE A 106 0.97 -4.53 -5.86
CA ILE A 106 -0.13 -4.90 -6.76
C ILE A 106 0.23 -4.55 -8.23
N ALA A 107 0.79 -3.37 -8.47
CA ALA A 107 1.22 -2.96 -9.81
C ALA A 107 2.19 -3.97 -10.43
N ARG A 108 3.15 -4.46 -9.63
CA ARG A 108 4.07 -5.51 -10.06
C ARG A 108 3.34 -6.84 -10.34
N GLY A 109 2.42 -7.22 -9.46
CA GLY A 109 1.61 -8.44 -9.63
C GLY A 109 0.76 -8.41 -10.89
N ILE A 110 0.10 -7.29 -11.20
CA ILE A 110 -0.68 -7.11 -12.43
C ILE A 110 0.24 -7.24 -13.67
N HIS A 111 1.43 -6.64 -13.63
CA HIS A 111 2.39 -6.75 -14.73
C HIS A 111 2.82 -8.20 -15.00
N ILE A 112 3.01 -8.99 -13.94
CA ILE A 112 3.34 -10.42 -14.04
C ILE A 112 2.15 -11.20 -14.63
N LEU A 113 0.91 -10.95 -14.14
CA LEU A 113 -0.32 -11.56 -14.66
C LEU A 113 -0.52 -11.24 -16.14
N ALA A 114 -0.37 -9.97 -16.52
CA ALA A 114 -0.48 -9.52 -17.93
C ALA A 114 0.57 -10.18 -18.85
N SER A 115 1.72 -10.59 -18.28
CA SER A 115 2.76 -11.33 -18.99
C SER A 115 2.48 -12.83 -19.09
N GLY A 116 1.34 -13.32 -18.60
CA GLY A 116 0.97 -14.74 -18.61
C GLY A 116 1.74 -15.62 -17.62
N ARG A 117 2.50 -15.02 -16.69
CA ARG A 117 3.33 -15.74 -15.71
C ARG A 117 2.63 -15.86 -14.35
N GLU A 118 1.43 -16.37 -14.38
CA GLU A 118 0.55 -16.48 -13.19
C GLU A 118 1.24 -17.17 -11.99
N GLU A 119 2.04 -18.21 -12.24
CA GLU A 119 2.75 -18.96 -11.21
C GLU A 119 3.75 -18.12 -10.41
N GLU A 120 4.34 -17.11 -11.04
CA GLU A 120 5.31 -16.21 -10.39
C GLU A 120 4.63 -15.25 -9.39
N VAL A 121 3.35 -14.93 -9.57
CA VAL A 121 2.60 -14.06 -8.66
C VAL A 121 2.37 -14.74 -7.31
N VAL A 122 2.22 -16.06 -7.32
CA VAL A 122 1.97 -16.87 -6.11
C VAL A 122 3.23 -17.08 -5.28
N SER A 123 4.43 -16.99 -5.88
CA SER A 123 5.68 -17.40 -5.26
C SER A 123 6.49 -16.26 -4.61
N THR A 124 6.17 -14.98 -4.86
CA THR A 124 7.25 -14.00 -4.74
C THR A 124 7.17 -13.01 -3.60
N GLU A 125 6.12 -12.80 -2.84
CA GLU A 125 6.32 -11.86 -1.73
C GLU A 125 5.45 -12.12 -0.51
N TYR A 126 6.16 -12.47 0.56
CA TYR A 126 5.66 -12.39 1.92
C TYR A 126 5.66 -10.93 2.37
N GLU A 127 4.54 -10.40 2.83
CA GLU A 127 4.62 -9.28 3.75
C GLU A 127 5.57 -9.68 4.88
N LYS A 128 6.61 -8.89 5.08
CA LYS A 128 7.52 -9.13 6.20
C LYS A 128 6.72 -8.99 7.49
N ILE A 129 6.45 -10.10 8.12
CA ILE A 129 5.75 -10.13 9.40
C ILE A 129 6.80 -9.89 10.49
N CYS A 130 6.49 -9.01 11.42
CA CYS A 130 7.35 -8.76 12.57
C CYS A 130 7.46 -10.04 13.42
N PRO A 131 8.68 -10.53 13.70
CA PRO A 131 8.85 -11.74 14.51
C PRO A 131 8.41 -11.58 15.98
N LYS A 132 8.24 -10.33 16.45
CA LYS A 132 7.83 -10.04 17.84
C LYS A 132 6.32 -9.91 18.02
N CYS A 133 5.62 -9.22 17.11
CA CYS A 133 4.19 -8.89 17.29
C CYS A 133 3.30 -9.40 16.16
N HIS A 134 3.86 -10.12 15.19
CA HIS A 134 3.16 -10.68 14.04
C HIS A 134 2.37 -9.67 13.17
N HIS A 135 2.65 -8.36 13.32
CA HIS A 135 2.08 -7.34 12.45
C HIS A 135 2.89 -7.21 11.17
N ALA A 136 2.22 -6.93 10.06
CA ALA A 136 2.85 -6.66 8.78
C ALA A 136 3.77 -5.42 8.86
N ILE A 137 4.97 -5.53 8.29
CA ILE A 137 5.93 -4.43 8.21
C ILE A 137 5.80 -3.78 6.84
N PRO A 138 5.16 -2.61 6.70
CA PRO A 138 4.96 -1.97 5.41
C PRO A 138 6.28 -1.40 4.88
N GLY A 139 6.94 -2.10 3.96
CA GLY A 139 8.06 -1.58 3.17
C GLY A 139 9.30 -1.06 3.91
N THR A 140 9.30 -1.05 5.26
CA THR A 140 10.39 -0.55 6.10
C THR A 140 11.15 -1.68 6.77
N LYS A 141 12.39 -1.41 7.24
CA LYS A 141 13.17 -2.38 8.03
C LYS A 141 12.68 -2.52 9.48
N TYR A 142 11.81 -1.65 9.93
CA TYR A 142 11.38 -1.55 11.32
C TYR A 142 9.87 -1.73 11.44
N CYS A 143 9.44 -2.51 12.42
CA CYS A 143 8.03 -2.67 12.73
C CYS A 143 7.49 -1.38 13.39
N PRO A 144 6.47 -0.73 12.82
CA PRO A 144 5.91 0.50 13.40
C PRO A 144 5.26 0.26 14.78
N HIS A 145 4.80 -0.96 15.04
CA HIS A 145 4.17 -1.33 16.31
C HIS A 145 5.20 -1.59 17.43
N CYS A 146 6.31 -2.28 17.10
CA CYS A 146 7.35 -2.60 18.08
C CYS A 146 8.38 -1.48 18.25
N SER A 147 8.55 -0.59 17.26
CA SER A 147 9.54 0.49 17.32
C SER A 147 9.07 1.72 18.11
N LYS A 148 7.81 1.75 18.53
CA LYS A 148 7.26 2.86 19.32
C LYS A 148 7.86 2.98 20.73
N GLU A 149 8.51 1.94 21.22
CA GLU A 149 9.13 1.97 22.54
C GLU A 149 10.61 2.37 22.49
N GLY A 150 10.88 3.62 22.72
CA GLY A 150 12.20 4.10 23.17
C GLY A 150 13.26 4.42 22.12
N GLY A 151 13.01 4.23 20.81
CA GLY A 151 14.02 4.44 19.77
C GLY A 151 14.38 5.91 19.53
N PHE A 152 13.40 6.79 19.53
CA PHE A 152 13.58 8.22 19.24
C PHE A 152 14.43 8.91 20.32
N TRP A 153 14.07 8.76 21.59
CA TRP A 153 14.79 9.39 22.70
C TRP A 153 16.22 8.86 22.85
N LYS A 154 16.45 7.56 22.68
CA LYS A 154 17.81 6.99 22.71
C LYS A 154 18.66 7.50 21.53
N GLY A 155 18.09 7.62 20.35
CA GLY A 155 18.79 8.20 19.19
C GLY A 155 19.13 9.67 19.41
N PHE A 156 18.17 10.46 19.90
CA PHE A 156 18.34 11.87 20.22
C PHE A 156 19.41 12.10 21.31
N LEU A 157 19.35 11.35 22.41
CA LEU A 157 20.33 11.43 23.50
C LEU A 157 21.73 11.03 23.03
N LYS A 158 21.87 10.01 22.15
CA LYS A 158 23.14 9.62 21.59
C LYS A 158 23.72 10.72 20.69
N MET A 159 22.89 11.42 19.94
CA MET A 159 23.29 12.54 19.09
C MET A 159 23.65 13.80 19.91
N ALA A 160 22.95 14.03 21.03
CA ALA A 160 23.21 15.12 21.96
C ALA A 160 24.39 14.88 22.91
N ALA A 161 24.80 13.62 23.11
CA ALA A 161 25.86 13.22 24.05
C ALA A 161 27.20 13.98 23.88
N PRO A 162 27.74 14.24 22.66
CA PRO A 162 28.96 15.02 22.49
C PRO A 162 28.83 16.49 22.91
N TYR A 163 27.60 17.01 22.94
CA TYR A 163 27.32 18.43 23.28
C TYR A 163 26.90 18.66 24.72
N LYS A 164 26.85 17.59 25.57
CA LYS A 164 26.38 17.67 26.97
C LYS A 164 27.03 18.77 27.80
N ARG A 165 28.34 19.05 27.60
CA ARG A 165 29.05 20.12 28.32
C ARG A 165 28.59 21.52 27.90
N LYS A 166 28.27 21.72 26.60
CA LYS A 166 27.74 22.98 26.11
C LYS A 166 26.32 23.23 26.59
N PHE A 167 25.48 22.15 26.58
CA PHE A 167 24.11 22.25 27.13
C PHE A 167 24.10 22.56 28.64
N ALA A 168 25.00 21.93 29.42
CA ALA A 168 25.15 22.25 30.84
C ALA A 168 25.55 23.71 31.08
N GLY A 169 26.47 24.25 30.28
CA GLY A 169 26.87 25.68 30.38
C GLY A 169 25.70 26.64 30.08
N ILE A 170 24.88 26.32 29.07
CA ILE A 170 23.71 27.14 28.73
C ILE A 170 22.69 27.13 29.88
N ILE A 171 22.43 25.96 30.47
CA ILE A 171 21.49 25.81 31.60
C ILE A 171 21.97 26.64 32.80
N VAL A 172 23.28 26.55 33.13
CA VAL A 172 23.85 27.35 34.22
C VAL A 172 23.73 28.85 33.96
N LEU A 173 24.00 29.30 32.72
CA LEU A 173 23.82 30.70 32.34
C LEU A 173 22.36 31.15 32.42
N MET A 174 21.41 30.31 32.04
CA MET A 174 19.98 30.64 32.18
C MET A 174 19.56 30.77 33.64
N ILE A 175 20.07 29.91 34.54
CA ILE A 175 19.79 30.01 35.97
C ILE A 175 20.39 31.25 36.61
N LEU A 176 21.59 31.69 36.15
CA LEU A 176 22.24 32.89 36.66
C LEU A 176 21.62 34.19 36.13
N ALA A 177 20.90 34.15 35.02
CA ALA A 177 20.24 35.26 34.37
C ALA A 177 18.79 35.48 34.84
N ALA A 178 18.22 34.51 35.57
CA ALA A 178 16.85 34.54 36.14
C ALA A 178 16.88 35.01 37.58
#